data_e6b6f82e5ec76794b48e0b0fa70f11f5
#
_entry.id   e6b6f82e5ec76794b48e0b0fa70f11f5
#
_cell.length_a   1.000
_cell.length_b   1.000
_cell.length_c   1.000
_cell.angle_alpha   90.00
_cell.angle_beta   90.00
_cell.angle_gamma   90.00
#
_symmetry.space_group_name_H-M   'P 1'
#
loop_
_entity.id
_entity.type
_entity.pdbx_description
1 polymer ?
#
loop_
_entity_poly.entity_id
_entity_poly.type
_entity_poly.pdbx_seq_one_letter_code
_entity_poly.pdbx_strand_id
1 'polypeptide(L)'
;MNRSAAEIVREYGPFPGIDSVHGVTYDGRNVWFGTGDTLQALDPESGQTTRSIGVDADAGTAFDGQHLFQIADGRIQKVDPQTGSVLATIPAPAGSNSGLAWAEGSLWVGQYRERKIHQVDPQTGAILRTIESNRFVTGVTWVDGELWHGTWEGDESDLRHVDPRTGEVLEMVEMPEGVMVSGLESDGADRFFCGGGGSGKVRAVRRPKRESEVGGTVGTAGV
;
A
#
# COMPACT_ATOMS: atom_id res chain seq x y z
N MET A 1 15.16 -13.21 9.95
CA MET A 1 13.80 -12.67 9.77
C MET A 1 13.25 -12.25 11.13
N ASN A 2 13.00 -10.98 11.34
CA ASN A 2 12.36 -10.46 12.55
C ASN A 2 10.84 -10.65 12.46
N ARG A 3 10.18 -10.92 13.60
CA ARG A 3 8.71 -11.03 13.69
C ARG A 3 8.22 -10.19 14.85
N SER A 4 7.14 -9.44 14.61
CA SER A 4 6.45 -8.66 15.64
C SER A 4 4.94 -8.68 15.42
N ALA A 5 4.17 -8.44 16.47
CA ALA A 5 2.74 -8.21 16.35
C ALA A 5 2.47 -6.79 15.85
N ALA A 6 1.46 -6.61 15.03
CA ALA A 6 1.03 -5.30 14.57
C ALA A 6 0.42 -4.48 15.71
N GLU A 7 0.84 -3.23 15.82
CA GLU A 7 0.18 -2.22 16.65
C GLU A 7 -0.75 -1.37 15.77
N ILE A 8 -2.06 -1.64 15.83
CA ILE A 8 -3.06 -0.78 15.18
C ILE A 8 -3.23 0.47 16.04
N VAL A 9 -2.72 1.61 15.56
CA VAL A 9 -2.75 2.87 16.31
C VAL A 9 -4.05 3.65 16.10
N ARG A 10 -4.74 3.39 14.98
CA ARG A 10 -6.04 4.00 14.68
C ARG A 10 -6.82 3.19 13.64
N GLU A 11 -8.14 3.18 13.76
CA GLU A 11 -9.06 2.71 12.74
C GLU A 11 -9.95 3.85 12.26
N TYR A 12 -10.24 3.86 10.95
CA TYR A 12 -11.14 4.79 10.28
C TYR A 12 -12.28 4.01 9.63
N GLY A 13 -13.49 4.50 9.74
CA GLY A 13 -14.69 3.80 9.25
C GLY A 13 -15.29 2.84 10.30
N PRO A 14 -16.20 1.91 9.90
CA PRO A 14 -16.64 1.74 8.50
C PRO A 14 -17.27 3.03 7.96
N PHE A 15 -17.07 3.30 6.67
CA PHE A 15 -17.58 4.51 6.04
C PHE A 15 -19.00 4.27 5.52
N PRO A 16 -19.94 5.21 5.70
CA PRO A 16 -21.31 5.07 5.22
C PRO A 16 -21.38 4.81 3.71
N GLY A 17 -22.07 3.73 3.33
CA GLY A 17 -22.26 3.35 1.92
C GLY A 17 -21.03 2.73 1.25
N ILE A 18 -20.00 2.38 2.01
CA ILE A 18 -18.78 1.72 1.51
C ILE A 18 -18.71 0.31 2.10
N ASP A 19 -18.91 -0.69 1.26
CA ASP A 19 -18.90 -2.09 1.66
C ASP A 19 -17.49 -2.70 1.68
N SER A 20 -16.55 -2.13 0.90
CA SER A 20 -15.18 -2.63 0.81
C SER A 20 -14.18 -1.52 0.56
N VAL A 21 -12.99 -1.64 1.18
CA VAL A 21 -11.82 -0.83 0.92
C VAL A 21 -10.79 -1.68 0.18
N HIS A 22 -10.37 -1.25 -1.00
CA HIS A 22 -9.41 -1.93 -1.86
C HIS A 22 -7.99 -1.38 -1.69
N GLY A 23 -7.41 -0.79 -2.74
CA GLY A 23 -6.10 -0.15 -2.68
C GLY A 23 -6.06 1.08 -1.80
N VAL A 24 -4.89 1.38 -1.26
CA VAL A 24 -4.64 2.54 -0.39
C VAL A 24 -3.35 3.21 -0.83
N THR A 25 -3.33 4.55 -0.87
CA THR A 25 -2.11 5.35 -1.03
C THR A 25 -2.18 6.64 -0.20
N TYR A 26 -1.04 7.34 -0.05
CA TYR A 26 -0.94 8.58 0.72
C TYR A 26 -0.30 9.69 -0.11
N ASP A 27 -0.95 10.84 -0.20
CA ASP A 27 -0.49 11.98 -1.01
C ASP A 27 0.32 13.03 -0.21
N GLY A 28 0.72 12.70 1.02
CA GLY A 28 1.36 13.62 1.95
C GLY A 28 0.37 14.38 2.84
N ARG A 29 -0.93 14.28 2.57
CA ARG A 29 -2.00 14.93 3.33
C ARG A 29 -3.19 14.00 3.56
N ASN A 30 -3.68 13.36 2.53
CA ASN A 30 -4.85 12.48 2.58
C ASN A 30 -4.44 11.03 2.29
N VAL A 31 -5.14 10.12 2.92
CA VAL A 31 -5.13 8.71 2.55
C VAL A 31 -6.21 8.49 1.49
N TRP A 32 -5.79 8.13 0.29
CA TRP A 32 -6.70 7.77 -0.78
C TRP A 32 -6.96 6.27 -0.75
N PHE A 33 -8.22 5.88 -0.92
CA PHE A 33 -8.59 4.47 -0.97
C PHE A 33 -9.68 4.19 -2.01
N GLY A 34 -9.58 3.04 -2.65
CA GLY A 34 -10.54 2.57 -3.65
C GLY A 34 -11.74 1.88 -3.01
N THR A 35 -12.92 2.05 -3.60
CA THR A 35 -14.18 1.44 -3.14
C THR A 35 -14.91 0.64 -4.22
N GLY A 36 -14.24 0.40 -5.35
CA GLY A 36 -14.78 -0.26 -6.52
C GLY A 36 -15.04 0.73 -7.66
N ASP A 37 -15.86 1.72 -7.45
CA ASP A 37 -16.29 2.72 -8.43
C ASP A 37 -15.85 4.16 -8.11
N THR A 38 -15.21 4.37 -6.94
CA THR A 38 -14.69 5.68 -6.54
C THR A 38 -13.34 5.56 -5.82
N LEU A 39 -12.56 6.65 -5.89
CA LEU A 39 -11.47 6.94 -4.98
C LEU A 39 -11.93 7.95 -3.93
N GLN A 40 -11.77 7.61 -2.66
CA GLN A 40 -12.09 8.46 -1.52
C GLN A 40 -10.81 9.03 -0.92
N ALA A 41 -10.80 10.32 -0.55
CA ALA A 41 -9.73 10.95 0.20
C ALA A 41 -10.15 11.09 1.67
N LEU A 42 -9.38 10.51 2.56
CA LEU A 42 -9.53 10.54 4.01
C LEU A 42 -8.45 11.45 4.61
N ASP A 43 -8.84 12.44 5.38
CA ASP A 43 -7.90 13.16 6.24
C ASP A 43 -7.58 12.29 7.48
N PRO A 44 -6.35 11.81 7.63
CA PRO A 44 -5.99 10.90 8.73
C PRO A 44 -5.98 11.59 10.10
N GLU A 45 -5.95 12.92 10.17
CA GLU A 45 -6.00 13.64 11.45
C GLU A 45 -7.43 13.76 11.97
N SER A 46 -8.35 14.22 11.13
CA SER A 46 -9.77 14.35 11.52
C SER A 46 -10.55 13.03 11.43
N GLY A 47 -10.13 12.11 10.55
CA GLY A 47 -10.85 10.88 10.25
C GLY A 47 -12.04 11.09 9.29
N GLN A 48 -12.14 12.26 8.67
CA GLN A 48 -13.23 12.60 7.76
C GLN A 48 -12.83 12.35 6.30
N THR A 49 -13.77 11.85 5.49
CA THR A 49 -13.61 11.86 4.04
C THR A 49 -13.80 13.29 3.54
N THR A 50 -12.79 13.79 2.82
CA THR A 50 -12.74 15.18 2.34
C THR A 50 -13.09 15.30 0.88
N ARG A 51 -12.99 14.19 0.13
CA ARG A 51 -13.22 14.19 -1.31
C ARG A 51 -13.57 12.79 -1.83
N SER A 52 -14.33 12.76 -2.92
CA SER A 52 -14.63 11.56 -3.71
C SER A 52 -14.40 11.85 -5.19
N ILE A 53 -13.79 10.90 -5.91
CA ILE A 53 -13.55 10.94 -7.35
C ILE A 53 -14.21 9.72 -7.97
N GLY A 54 -15.09 9.91 -8.96
CA GLY A 54 -15.70 8.82 -9.73
C GLY A 54 -14.69 8.26 -10.74
N VAL A 55 -14.03 7.19 -10.38
CA VAL A 55 -13.13 6.41 -11.24
C VAL A 55 -13.12 4.98 -10.75
N ASP A 56 -13.11 4.02 -11.67
CA ASP A 56 -13.04 2.59 -11.31
C ASP A 56 -11.79 2.33 -10.46
N ALA A 57 -11.99 1.75 -9.27
CA ALA A 57 -10.96 1.63 -8.22
C ALA A 57 -11.12 0.33 -7.43
N ASP A 58 -10.95 -0.81 -8.12
CA ASP A 58 -11.20 -2.15 -7.58
C ASP A 58 -9.95 -2.89 -7.07
N ALA A 59 -8.77 -2.27 -7.22
CA ALA A 59 -7.50 -2.85 -6.77
C ALA A 59 -6.53 -1.76 -6.29
N GLY A 60 -5.21 -1.96 -6.46
CA GLY A 60 -4.15 -1.13 -5.93
C GLY A 60 -4.17 0.33 -6.40
N THR A 61 -3.80 1.23 -5.51
CA THR A 61 -3.67 2.68 -5.75
C THR A 61 -2.26 3.12 -5.35
N ALA A 62 -1.66 4.04 -6.13
CA ALA A 62 -0.35 4.65 -5.84
C ALA A 62 -0.37 6.16 -6.14
N PHE A 63 0.63 6.90 -5.64
CA PHE A 63 0.81 8.32 -5.89
C PHE A 63 2.26 8.64 -6.24
N ASP A 64 2.50 9.38 -7.35
CA ASP A 64 3.84 9.71 -7.85
C ASP A 64 4.37 11.07 -7.34
N GLY A 65 3.66 11.71 -6.40
CA GLY A 65 3.92 13.08 -5.95
C GLY A 65 3.06 14.12 -6.67
N GLN A 66 2.37 13.75 -7.74
CA GLN A 66 1.52 14.64 -8.53
C GLN A 66 0.19 13.98 -8.97
N HIS A 67 0.21 12.72 -9.34
CA HIS A 67 -0.93 11.99 -9.88
C HIS A 67 -1.19 10.69 -9.12
N LEU A 68 -2.45 10.30 -9.09
CA LEU A 68 -2.83 8.97 -8.64
C LEU A 68 -2.68 7.96 -9.78
N PHE A 69 -2.28 6.75 -9.44
CA PHE A 69 -2.33 5.59 -10.31
C PHE A 69 -3.29 4.59 -9.70
N GLN A 70 -4.22 4.09 -10.50
CA GLN A 70 -5.27 3.20 -10.04
C GLN A 70 -5.38 1.98 -10.93
N ILE A 71 -5.31 0.79 -10.36
CA ILE A 71 -5.59 -0.44 -11.07
C ILE A 71 -7.11 -0.66 -11.12
N ALA A 72 -7.64 -0.84 -12.34
CA ALA A 72 -9.00 -1.28 -12.59
C ALA A 72 -9.09 -1.98 -13.96
N ASP A 73 -9.92 -3.01 -14.08
CA ASP A 73 -10.18 -3.74 -15.33
C ASP A 73 -8.92 -4.18 -16.09
N GLY A 74 -7.89 -4.64 -15.37
CA GLY A 74 -6.62 -5.09 -15.97
C GLY A 74 -5.78 -3.96 -16.58
N ARG A 75 -6.01 -2.72 -16.19
CA ARG A 75 -5.30 -1.52 -16.61
C ARG A 75 -4.83 -0.72 -15.40
N ILE A 76 -3.85 0.15 -15.61
CA ILE A 76 -3.42 1.15 -14.64
C ILE A 76 -3.79 2.51 -15.21
N GLN A 77 -4.69 3.21 -14.54
CA GLN A 77 -5.14 4.55 -14.91
C GLN A 77 -4.29 5.59 -14.19
N LYS A 78 -3.72 6.55 -14.92
CA LYS A 78 -3.12 7.76 -14.34
C LYS A 78 -4.21 8.82 -14.19
N VAL A 79 -4.47 9.25 -12.97
CA VAL A 79 -5.61 10.11 -12.62
C VAL A 79 -5.12 11.43 -12.03
N ASP A 80 -5.69 12.53 -12.50
CA ASP A 80 -5.51 13.84 -11.86
C ASP A 80 -6.31 13.89 -10.55
N PRO A 81 -5.66 14.03 -9.38
CA PRO A 81 -6.35 14.04 -8.09
C PRO A 81 -7.23 15.27 -7.90
N GLN A 82 -7.05 16.34 -8.69
CA GLN A 82 -7.84 17.56 -8.59
C GLN A 82 -9.15 17.50 -9.40
N THR A 83 -9.10 16.90 -10.56
CA THR A 83 -10.24 16.86 -11.49
C THR A 83 -10.92 15.49 -11.54
N GLY A 84 -10.24 14.43 -11.17
CA GLY A 84 -10.67 13.06 -11.36
C GLY A 84 -10.50 12.55 -12.80
N SER A 85 -9.89 13.37 -13.68
CA SER A 85 -9.70 13.00 -15.07
C SER A 85 -8.66 11.92 -15.24
N VAL A 86 -8.97 10.90 -16.04
CA VAL A 86 -7.99 9.88 -16.48
C VAL A 86 -7.12 10.51 -17.57
N LEU A 87 -5.84 10.74 -17.25
CA LEU A 87 -4.86 11.39 -18.14
C LEU A 87 -4.19 10.40 -19.08
N ALA A 88 -4.00 9.16 -18.63
CA ALA A 88 -3.39 8.09 -19.39
C ALA A 88 -3.87 6.72 -18.87
N THR A 89 -3.75 5.72 -19.73
CA THR A 89 -4.04 4.32 -19.37
C THR A 89 -2.85 3.47 -19.81
N ILE A 90 -2.34 2.65 -18.89
CA ILE A 90 -1.18 1.79 -19.05
C ILE A 90 -1.67 0.34 -18.94
N PRO A 91 -1.19 -0.60 -19.80
CA PRO A 91 -1.47 -2.01 -19.60
C PRO A 91 -0.96 -2.48 -18.22
N ALA A 92 -1.80 -3.14 -17.43
CA ALA A 92 -1.35 -3.83 -16.23
C ALA A 92 -0.78 -5.22 -16.60
N PRO A 93 0.12 -5.79 -15.80
CA PRO A 93 0.53 -7.20 -15.96
C PRO A 93 -0.67 -8.12 -16.01
N ALA A 94 -0.62 -9.17 -16.86
CA ALA A 94 -1.70 -10.16 -16.92
C ALA A 94 -1.76 -10.95 -15.61
N GLY A 95 -2.93 -11.04 -14.99
CA GLY A 95 -3.15 -11.76 -13.75
C GLY A 95 -4.02 -11.02 -12.74
N SER A 96 -4.03 -11.50 -11.50
CA SER A 96 -4.85 -10.96 -10.40
C SER A 96 -4.14 -9.79 -9.72
N ASN A 97 -4.07 -8.64 -10.39
CA ASN A 97 -3.42 -7.44 -9.85
C ASN A 97 -4.15 -6.95 -8.58
N SER A 98 -3.40 -6.64 -7.53
CA SER A 98 -3.94 -6.34 -6.20
C SER A 98 -3.36 -5.07 -5.58
N GLY A 99 -2.04 -5.00 -5.40
CA GLY A 99 -1.35 -3.86 -4.82
C GLY A 99 -0.67 -2.98 -5.87
N LEU A 100 -0.45 -1.71 -5.55
CA LEU A 100 0.27 -0.77 -6.40
C LEU A 100 1.09 0.18 -5.53
N ALA A 101 2.35 0.42 -5.91
CA ALA A 101 3.19 1.45 -5.32
C ALA A 101 3.95 2.20 -6.41
N TRP A 102 4.34 3.44 -6.10
CA TRP A 102 5.24 4.23 -6.91
C TRP A 102 6.60 4.35 -6.22
N ALA A 103 7.66 3.93 -6.88
CA ALA A 103 9.02 4.07 -6.36
C ALA A 103 10.05 4.09 -7.49
N GLU A 104 11.09 4.91 -7.33
CA GLU A 104 12.25 4.96 -8.22
C GLU A 104 11.87 5.14 -9.70
N GLY A 105 10.84 5.95 -9.97
CA GLY A 105 10.33 6.21 -11.32
C GLY A 105 9.60 5.02 -11.96
N SER A 106 9.22 4.02 -11.19
CA SER A 106 8.54 2.80 -11.64
C SER A 106 7.28 2.54 -10.84
N LEU A 107 6.36 1.75 -11.40
CA LEU A 107 5.24 1.16 -10.68
C LEU A 107 5.62 -0.23 -10.17
N TRP A 108 5.19 -0.55 -8.95
CA TRP A 108 5.34 -1.87 -8.35
C TRP A 108 3.96 -2.48 -8.17
N VAL A 109 3.68 -3.54 -8.92
CA VAL A 109 2.36 -4.16 -9.02
C VAL A 109 2.36 -5.51 -8.31
N GLY A 110 1.60 -5.61 -7.23
CA GLY A 110 1.35 -6.89 -6.55
C GLY A 110 0.31 -7.72 -7.29
N GLN A 111 0.50 -9.04 -7.32
CA GLN A 111 -0.46 -10.00 -7.85
C GLN A 111 -0.87 -11.00 -6.78
N TYR A 112 -2.17 -11.08 -6.53
CA TYR A 112 -2.72 -11.90 -5.45
C TYR A 112 -2.49 -13.39 -5.69
N ARG A 113 -3.12 -13.96 -6.72
CA ARG A 113 -3.09 -15.42 -6.98
C ARG A 113 -1.74 -15.90 -7.47
N GLU A 114 -1.06 -15.09 -8.26
CA GLU A 114 0.24 -15.39 -8.83
C GLU A 114 1.37 -15.28 -7.81
N ARG A 115 1.11 -14.65 -6.65
CA ARG A 115 2.09 -14.46 -5.56
C ARG A 115 3.36 -13.78 -6.06
N LYS A 116 3.19 -12.67 -6.81
CA LYS A 116 4.28 -11.93 -7.45
C LYS A 116 4.17 -10.45 -7.18
N ILE A 117 5.31 -9.79 -7.29
CA ILE A 117 5.39 -8.33 -7.37
C ILE A 117 6.21 -8.00 -8.61
N HIS A 118 5.65 -7.21 -9.52
CA HIS A 118 6.30 -6.76 -10.74
C HIS A 118 6.73 -5.31 -10.62
N GLN A 119 7.98 -5.00 -10.97
CA GLN A 119 8.39 -3.65 -11.31
C GLN A 119 8.00 -3.39 -12.76
N VAL A 120 7.27 -2.32 -13.01
CA VAL A 120 6.62 -2.02 -14.29
C VAL A 120 7.02 -0.63 -14.76
N ASP A 121 7.36 -0.50 -16.03
CA ASP A 121 7.59 0.77 -16.69
C ASP A 121 6.27 1.57 -16.76
N PRO A 122 6.21 2.80 -16.19
CA PRO A 122 4.96 3.56 -16.11
C PRO A 122 4.51 4.19 -17.42
N GLN A 123 5.30 4.11 -18.48
CA GLN A 123 4.94 4.62 -19.81
C GLN A 123 4.43 3.53 -20.73
N THR A 124 5.00 2.33 -20.62
CA THR A 124 4.74 1.23 -21.56
C THR A 124 3.96 0.07 -20.96
N GLY A 125 3.95 -0.07 -19.63
CA GLY A 125 3.42 -1.24 -18.94
C GLY A 125 4.34 -2.47 -19.01
N ALA A 126 5.56 -2.33 -19.54
CA ALA A 126 6.51 -3.42 -19.63
C ALA A 126 6.99 -3.86 -18.25
N ILE A 127 7.02 -5.18 -18.01
CA ILE A 127 7.59 -5.75 -16.78
C ILE A 127 9.11 -5.67 -16.87
N LEU A 128 9.71 -4.93 -15.94
CA LEU A 128 11.16 -4.74 -15.81
C LEU A 128 11.80 -5.81 -14.91
N ARG A 129 11.07 -6.24 -13.88
CA ARG A 129 11.50 -7.25 -12.89
C ARG A 129 10.30 -7.95 -12.29
N THR A 130 10.51 -9.17 -11.82
CA THR A 130 9.53 -9.95 -11.06
C THR A 130 10.17 -10.46 -9.78
N ILE A 131 9.45 -10.35 -8.68
CA ILE A 131 9.77 -10.89 -7.36
C ILE A 131 8.70 -11.92 -7.01
N GLU A 132 9.12 -13.10 -6.56
CA GLU A 132 8.22 -14.15 -6.08
C GLU A 132 7.91 -13.94 -4.59
N SER A 133 6.68 -14.20 -4.18
CA SER A 133 6.25 -14.27 -2.78
C SER A 133 5.77 -15.68 -2.47
N ASN A 134 5.97 -16.13 -1.24
CA ASN A 134 5.44 -17.43 -0.80
C ASN A 134 3.99 -17.35 -0.27
N ARG A 135 3.37 -16.14 -0.27
CA ARG A 135 1.96 -15.92 0.10
C ARG A 135 1.26 -15.04 -0.93
N PHE A 136 -0.07 -15.01 -0.88
CA PHE A 136 -0.88 -14.09 -1.69
C PHE A 136 -0.53 -12.64 -1.36
N VAL A 137 -0.15 -11.86 -2.39
CA VAL A 137 0.20 -10.45 -2.25
C VAL A 137 -1.07 -9.61 -2.34
N THR A 138 -1.26 -8.68 -1.40
CA THR A 138 -2.42 -7.77 -1.38
C THR A 138 -2.00 -6.33 -1.67
N GLY A 139 -1.56 -5.57 -0.66
CA GLY A 139 -1.03 -4.22 -0.83
C GLY A 139 0.48 -4.22 -1.10
N VAL A 140 1.00 -3.18 -1.71
CA VAL A 140 2.44 -2.95 -1.93
C VAL A 140 2.75 -1.50 -1.61
N THR A 141 3.85 -1.25 -0.91
CA THR A 141 4.38 0.10 -0.68
C THR A 141 5.91 0.13 -0.68
N TRP A 142 6.45 1.32 -0.89
CA TRP A 142 7.89 1.56 -0.86
C TRP A 142 8.21 2.74 0.04
N VAL A 143 9.07 2.54 1.03
CA VAL A 143 9.46 3.58 1.96
C VAL A 143 10.92 3.43 2.38
N ASP A 144 11.70 4.51 2.37
CA ASP A 144 13.11 4.55 2.78
C ASP A 144 14.01 3.52 2.09
N GLY A 145 13.74 3.19 0.82
CA GLY A 145 14.46 2.18 0.05
C GLY A 145 14.02 0.74 0.36
N GLU A 146 12.94 0.55 1.11
CA GLU A 146 12.39 -0.76 1.50
C GLU A 146 11.11 -1.06 0.73
N LEU A 147 11.02 -2.27 0.20
CA LEU A 147 9.79 -2.81 -0.38
C LEU A 147 9.02 -3.56 0.69
N TRP A 148 7.78 -3.13 0.92
CA TRP A 148 6.85 -3.79 1.81
C TRP A 148 5.62 -4.27 1.05
N HIS A 149 5.05 -5.40 1.45
CA HIS A 149 3.77 -5.85 0.94
C HIS A 149 2.90 -6.48 2.03
N GLY A 150 1.59 -6.36 1.86
CA GLY A 150 0.62 -7.07 2.67
C GLY A 150 0.34 -8.46 2.11
N THR A 151 -0.18 -9.33 2.95
CA THR A 151 -0.68 -10.66 2.59
C THR A 151 -2.09 -10.88 3.13
N TRP A 152 -2.81 -11.81 2.51
CA TRP A 152 -4.05 -12.36 3.05
C TRP A 152 -4.18 -13.80 2.61
N GLU A 153 -4.19 -14.74 3.56
CA GLU A 153 -4.33 -16.16 3.27
C GLU A 153 -5.03 -16.88 4.44
N GLY A 154 -6.20 -17.46 4.18
CA GLY A 154 -7.08 -17.94 5.23
C GLY A 154 -7.63 -16.75 6.03
N ASP A 155 -7.50 -16.78 7.34
CA ASP A 155 -7.89 -15.69 8.24
C ASP A 155 -6.67 -14.91 8.78
N GLU A 156 -5.50 -15.08 8.13
CA GLU A 156 -4.24 -14.48 8.52
C GLU A 156 -3.78 -13.42 7.53
N SER A 157 -3.24 -12.34 8.06
CA SER A 157 -2.60 -11.24 7.32
C SER A 157 -1.28 -10.87 7.99
N ASP A 158 -0.30 -10.50 7.18
CA ASP A 158 0.93 -9.90 7.67
C ASP A 158 1.43 -8.81 6.71
N LEU A 159 2.27 -7.92 7.23
CA LEU A 159 3.04 -6.95 6.45
C LEU A 159 4.48 -7.45 6.38
N ARG A 160 5.07 -7.48 5.20
CA ARG A 160 6.39 -8.04 4.96
C ARG A 160 7.32 -7.04 4.33
N HIS A 161 8.46 -6.81 4.98
CA HIS A 161 9.62 -6.21 4.37
C HIS A 161 10.37 -7.28 3.59
N VAL A 162 10.60 -7.06 2.32
CA VAL A 162 11.32 -8.00 1.45
C VAL A 162 12.50 -7.34 0.76
N ASP A 163 13.55 -8.11 0.50
CA ASP A 163 14.63 -7.66 -0.37
C ASP A 163 14.09 -7.51 -1.80
N PRO A 164 14.12 -6.30 -2.38
CA PRO A 164 13.53 -6.06 -3.70
C PRO A 164 14.26 -6.75 -4.85
N ARG A 165 15.42 -7.37 -4.60
CA ARG A 165 16.20 -8.12 -5.60
C ARG A 165 15.89 -9.60 -5.57
N THR A 166 15.67 -10.17 -4.38
CA THR A 166 15.56 -11.62 -4.17
C THR A 166 14.16 -12.07 -3.77
N GLY A 167 13.34 -11.17 -3.20
CA GLY A 167 12.06 -11.50 -2.58
C GLY A 167 12.19 -12.15 -1.20
N GLU A 168 13.41 -12.24 -0.65
CA GLU A 168 13.62 -12.78 0.70
C GLU A 168 12.89 -11.90 1.73
N VAL A 169 12.14 -12.56 2.63
CA VAL A 169 11.43 -11.87 3.72
C VAL A 169 12.43 -11.55 4.83
N LEU A 170 12.66 -10.27 5.06
CA LEU A 170 13.61 -9.75 6.06
C LEU A 170 12.92 -9.50 7.40
N GLU A 171 11.69 -8.99 7.37
CA GLU A 171 10.87 -8.69 8.54
C GLU A 171 9.39 -8.96 8.28
N MET A 172 8.65 -9.28 9.34
CA MET A 172 7.22 -9.57 9.30
C MET A 172 6.50 -8.93 10.49
N VAL A 173 5.40 -8.26 10.19
CA VAL A 173 4.47 -7.68 11.18
C VAL A 173 3.15 -8.42 11.07
N GLU A 174 2.82 -9.23 12.07
CA GLU A 174 1.64 -10.10 12.08
C GLU A 174 0.41 -9.30 12.51
N MET A 175 -0.62 -9.27 11.66
CA MET A 175 -1.90 -8.63 11.98
C MET A 175 -2.69 -9.49 12.98
N PRO A 176 -3.59 -8.89 13.78
CA PRO A 176 -4.50 -9.67 14.59
C PRO A 176 -5.35 -10.62 13.74
N GLU A 177 -5.73 -11.77 14.30
CA GLU A 177 -6.58 -12.76 13.65
C GLU A 177 -7.86 -12.14 13.06
N GLY A 178 -8.19 -12.50 11.82
CA GLY A 178 -9.36 -11.99 11.09
C GLY A 178 -9.22 -10.54 10.57
N VAL A 179 -8.08 -9.89 10.80
CA VAL A 179 -7.84 -8.53 10.29
C VAL A 179 -7.18 -8.60 8.91
N MET A 180 -8.00 -8.40 7.88
CA MET A 180 -7.55 -8.38 6.48
C MET A 180 -6.72 -7.11 6.17
N VAL A 181 -5.71 -7.29 5.30
CA VAL A 181 -4.99 -6.21 4.60
C VAL A 181 -5.26 -6.33 3.10
N SER A 182 -5.99 -5.40 2.51
CA SER A 182 -6.31 -5.34 1.07
C SER A 182 -5.43 -4.36 0.29
N GLY A 183 -4.98 -3.29 0.93
CA GLY A 183 -4.07 -2.28 0.40
C GLY A 183 -3.04 -1.90 1.46
N LEU A 184 -1.91 -1.34 1.05
CA LEU A 184 -0.82 -0.95 1.94
C LEU A 184 -0.12 0.29 1.41
N GLU A 185 0.06 1.31 2.25
CA GLU A 185 0.87 2.48 1.96
C GLU A 185 1.54 3.01 3.21
N SER A 186 2.74 3.59 3.07
CA SER A 186 3.44 4.28 4.16
C SER A 186 3.12 5.77 4.17
N ASP A 187 3.08 6.38 5.36
CA ASP A 187 3.04 7.84 5.48
C ASP A 187 4.43 8.51 5.31
N GLY A 188 5.45 7.70 5.01
CA GLY A 188 6.84 8.15 4.91
C GLY A 188 7.51 8.36 6.27
N ALA A 189 6.82 8.08 7.38
CA ALA A 189 7.30 8.25 8.74
C ALA A 189 7.15 6.94 9.54
N ASP A 190 6.24 6.90 10.51
CA ASP A 190 6.14 5.80 11.47
C ASP A 190 4.86 4.96 11.34
N ARG A 191 4.07 5.17 10.28
CA ARG A 191 2.79 4.46 10.07
C ARG A 191 2.69 3.83 8.68
N PHE A 192 2.02 2.70 8.65
CA PHE A 192 1.40 2.14 7.46
C PHE A 192 -0.10 2.39 7.50
N PHE A 193 -0.69 2.76 6.38
CA PHE A 193 -2.13 2.72 6.15
C PHE A 193 -2.50 1.42 5.44
N CYS A 194 -3.43 0.68 6.01
CA CYS A 194 -3.87 -0.61 5.50
C CYS A 194 -5.35 -0.55 5.14
N GLY A 195 -5.71 -0.94 3.92
CA GLY A 195 -7.08 -1.21 3.55
C GLY A 195 -7.58 -2.49 4.22
N GLY A 196 -8.81 -2.48 4.68
CA GLY A 196 -9.41 -3.57 5.45
C GLY A 196 -10.39 -4.44 4.67
N GLY A 197 -10.38 -4.38 3.33
CA GLY A 197 -11.27 -5.18 2.48
C GLY A 197 -12.73 -5.01 2.88
N GLY A 198 -13.46 -6.12 2.98
CA GLY A 198 -14.89 -6.16 3.33
C GLY A 198 -15.24 -5.66 4.74
N SER A 199 -14.26 -5.24 5.56
CA SER A 199 -14.56 -4.54 6.81
C SER A 199 -14.99 -3.09 6.61
N GLY A 200 -14.82 -2.53 5.40
CA GLY A 200 -15.10 -1.13 5.09
C GLY A 200 -14.21 -0.13 5.86
N LYS A 201 -13.05 -0.57 6.35
CA LYS A 201 -12.17 0.24 7.20
C LYS A 201 -10.83 0.51 6.53
N VAL A 202 -10.19 1.63 6.93
CA VAL A 202 -8.76 1.89 6.79
C VAL A 202 -8.14 1.84 8.18
N ARG A 203 -6.94 1.26 8.31
CA ARG A 203 -6.21 1.16 9.59
C ARG A 203 -4.85 1.81 9.47
N ALA A 204 -4.48 2.59 10.49
CA ALA A 204 -3.11 3.02 10.69
C ALA A 204 -2.42 2.00 11.60
N VAL A 205 -1.31 1.44 11.12
CA VAL A 205 -0.50 0.42 11.81
C VAL A 205 0.89 1.01 12.02
N ARG A 206 1.46 0.82 13.21
CA ARG A 206 2.82 1.30 13.50
C ARG A 206 3.83 0.61 12.61
N ARG A 207 4.66 1.39 11.91
CA ARG A 207 5.81 0.88 11.19
C ARG A 207 6.91 0.49 12.19
N PRO A 208 7.58 -0.66 12.04
CA PRO A 208 8.73 -1.01 12.87
C PRO A 208 9.83 0.05 12.80
N LYS A 209 10.44 0.36 13.95
CA LYS A 209 11.56 1.30 13.99
C LYS A 209 12.82 0.64 13.45
N ARG A 210 13.62 1.40 12.68
CA ARG A 210 14.95 0.96 12.28
C ARG A 210 15.92 1.02 13.47
N GLU A 211 16.82 0.05 13.59
CA GLU A 211 17.83 0.00 14.66
C GLU A 211 18.82 1.20 14.63
N SER A 212 18.92 1.95 13.54
CA SER A 212 19.81 3.12 13.41
C SER A 212 19.38 4.35 14.21
N GLU A 213 18.19 4.42 14.77
CA GLU A 213 17.73 5.54 15.59
C GLU A 213 18.04 5.40 17.10
N VAL A 214 18.60 4.26 17.53
CA VAL A 214 18.90 3.99 18.95
C VAL A 214 20.35 4.37 19.34
N GLY A 215 21.18 4.79 18.41
CA GLY A 215 22.63 5.04 18.58
C GLY A 215 23.04 6.48 18.88
N GLY A 216 22.30 7.30 19.62
CA GLY A 216 22.58 8.73 19.83
C GLY A 216 22.63 9.24 21.25
N THR A 217 23.23 8.49 22.21
CA THR A 217 23.62 9.08 23.50
C THR A 217 24.95 8.50 24.00
N VAL A 218 26.04 8.90 23.38
CA VAL A 218 27.36 8.78 24.01
C VAL A 218 27.52 10.00 24.91
N GLY A 219 27.37 9.79 26.21
CA GLY A 219 27.67 10.75 27.23
C GLY A 219 29.15 11.11 27.19
N THR A 220 29.51 12.34 26.96
CA THR A 220 30.80 12.90 27.28
C THR A 220 30.86 13.08 28.80
N ALA A 221 31.48 12.12 29.48
CA ALA A 221 31.97 12.34 30.83
C ALA A 221 33.24 13.18 30.71
N GLY A 222 33.21 14.36 31.31
CA GLY A 222 34.35 15.24 31.42
C GLY A 222 35.46 14.71 32.34
N VAL A 223 36.65 15.16 32.07
CA VAL A 223 37.76 15.35 33.03
C VAL A 223 38.15 16.79 32.97
#